data_b53d7eb4b1f3d5ff93f2542218dbd7da
#
_entry.id   b53d7eb4b1f3d5ff93f2542218dbd7da
#
_cell.length_a   1.000
_cell.length_b   1.000
_cell.length_c   1.000
_cell.angle_alpha   90.00
_cell.angle_beta   90.00
_cell.angle_gamma   90.00
#
_symmetry.space_group_name_H-M   'P 1'
#
loop_
_entity.id
_entity.type
_entity.pdbx_description
1 polymer ?
#
loop_
_entity_poly.entity_id
_entity_poly.type
_entity_poly.pdbx_seq_one_letter_code
_entity_poly.pdbx_strand_id
1 'polypeptide(L)'
;MANVKKTQGVIGILTGGGDVPGLNPAIRAVTFRALREGYQVIGLRRGWGGIIDIIRDPKHDNSNNYQVLTEEIVNRAGRTGGTFLHTSRTRPSHVKKSAVPEHLKEQYQEESNDLTPEVLKNLDWLGIDYLIPIGGDDTLSYGVRLYQEGVKVIAIPKTMDNDVPGTDYCIGFSTCVTRTIQLTNSLRTIAGSHERIMILEVFGRYAGFTAMLPTMAGAANRCVIPEYKFEIDRLAELLVEDRKHNPSKYSVALVSEGAMFEGGEMIFQDRTTDAYG
;
A
#
# COMPACT_ATOMS: atom_id res chain seq x y z
N MET A 1 -42.58 1.28 16.44
CA MET A 1 -41.47 0.37 16.76
C MET A 1 -40.67 0.16 15.49
N ALA A 2 -39.51 0.77 15.35
CA ALA A 2 -38.65 0.56 14.19
C ALA A 2 -38.17 -0.90 14.22
N ASN A 3 -38.43 -1.64 13.15
CA ASN A 3 -37.89 -2.97 12.93
C ASN A 3 -36.35 -2.84 12.93
N VAL A 4 -35.69 -3.16 14.03
CA VAL A 4 -34.26 -3.34 14.08
C VAL A 4 -33.96 -4.55 13.21
N LYS A 5 -33.60 -4.32 11.94
CA LYS A 5 -33.13 -5.40 11.06
C LYS A 5 -31.98 -6.10 11.78
N LYS A 6 -32.15 -7.39 12.05
CA LYS A 6 -31.11 -8.24 12.63
C LYS A 6 -29.92 -8.16 11.68
N THR A 7 -28.77 -7.70 12.16
CA THR A 7 -27.56 -7.64 11.35
C THR A 7 -27.17 -9.03 10.87
N GLN A 8 -26.68 -9.15 9.63
CA GLN A 8 -26.17 -10.40 9.07
C GLN A 8 -24.79 -10.76 9.66
N GLY A 9 -24.12 -9.77 10.30
CA GLY A 9 -22.81 -9.91 10.90
C GLY A 9 -22.05 -8.58 10.84
N VAL A 10 -20.81 -8.60 11.33
CA VAL A 10 -19.92 -7.45 11.38
C VAL A 10 -18.69 -7.70 10.50
N ILE A 11 -18.39 -6.75 9.63
CA ILE A 11 -17.21 -6.76 8.76
C ILE A 11 -16.22 -5.73 9.29
N GLY A 12 -15.00 -6.18 9.62
CA GLY A 12 -13.85 -5.32 9.88
C GLY A 12 -13.11 -5.01 8.58
N ILE A 13 -12.78 -3.74 8.33
CA ILE A 13 -11.97 -3.33 7.18
C ILE A 13 -10.81 -2.46 7.64
N LEU A 14 -9.62 -2.71 7.10
CA LEU A 14 -8.41 -1.94 7.40
C LEU A 14 -7.57 -1.70 6.15
N THR A 15 -6.68 -0.73 6.24
CA THR A 15 -5.62 -0.48 5.26
C THR A 15 -4.25 -0.60 5.92
N GLY A 16 -3.31 -1.27 5.28
CA GLY A 16 -1.94 -1.46 5.78
C GLY A 16 -0.86 -1.18 4.74
N GLY A 17 0.34 -0.86 5.21
CA GLY A 17 1.48 -0.54 4.36
C GLY A 17 1.46 0.87 3.78
N GLY A 18 2.16 1.09 2.67
CA GLY A 18 2.24 2.38 1.99
C GLY A 18 0.91 2.85 1.39
N ASP A 19 0.81 4.15 1.14
CA ASP A 19 -0.33 4.75 0.47
C ASP A 19 -0.33 4.46 -1.03
N VAL A 20 -1.51 4.27 -1.61
CA VAL A 20 -1.71 4.15 -3.06
C VAL A 20 -3.02 4.82 -3.48
N PRO A 21 -3.16 5.22 -4.75
CA PRO A 21 -4.45 5.66 -5.28
C PRO A 21 -5.49 4.55 -5.21
N GLY A 22 -6.71 4.85 -4.73
CA GLY A 22 -7.83 3.91 -4.77
C GLY A 22 -8.20 3.25 -3.44
N LEU A 23 -7.48 3.50 -2.33
CA LEU A 23 -7.82 2.95 -1.01
C LEU A 23 -9.20 3.41 -0.52
N ASN A 24 -9.46 4.70 -0.51
CA ASN A 24 -10.77 5.24 -0.10
C ASN A 24 -11.92 4.77 -0.99
N PRO A 25 -11.81 4.75 -2.33
CA PRO A 25 -12.78 4.10 -3.21
C PRO A 25 -13.05 2.63 -2.88
N ALA A 26 -12.00 1.85 -2.55
CA ALA A 26 -12.15 0.45 -2.17
C ALA A 26 -12.93 0.29 -0.86
N ILE A 27 -12.55 1.05 0.19
CA ILE A 27 -13.28 1.08 1.47
C ILE A 27 -14.75 1.45 1.24
N ARG A 28 -14.99 2.48 0.41
CA ARG A 28 -16.35 2.90 0.05
C ARG A 28 -17.14 1.78 -0.62
N ALA A 29 -16.58 1.12 -1.64
CA ALA A 29 -17.26 0.07 -2.38
C ALA A 29 -17.64 -1.11 -1.48
N VAL A 30 -16.70 -1.58 -0.65
CA VAL A 30 -16.96 -2.63 0.34
C VAL A 30 -18.07 -2.23 1.32
N THR A 31 -17.95 -1.02 1.90
CA THR A 31 -18.91 -0.54 2.90
C THR A 31 -20.31 -0.43 2.32
N PHE A 32 -20.47 0.19 1.14
CA PHE A 32 -21.77 0.29 0.49
C PHE A 32 -22.40 -1.06 0.22
N ARG A 33 -21.61 -2.01 -0.31
CA ARG A 33 -22.12 -3.34 -0.59
C ARG A 33 -22.53 -4.06 0.70
N ALA A 34 -21.70 -4.03 1.70
CA ALA A 34 -21.94 -4.67 2.99
C ALA A 34 -23.20 -4.12 3.68
N LEU A 35 -23.36 -2.80 3.75
CA LEU A 35 -24.55 -2.17 4.35
C LEU A 35 -25.84 -2.56 3.62
N ARG A 36 -25.80 -2.65 2.29
CA ARG A 36 -26.98 -3.09 1.48
C ARG A 36 -27.37 -4.54 1.75
N GLU A 37 -26.39 -5.40 2.01
CA GLU A 37 -26.63 -6.80 2.39
C GLU A 37 -26.99 -6.96 3.89
N GLY A 38 -27.03 -5.88 4.66
CA GLY A 38 -27.44 -5.90 6.06
C GLY A 38 -26.30 -6.18 7.04
N TYR A 39 -25.05 -6.07 6.62
CA TYR A 39 -23.90 -6.13 7.53
C TYR A 39 -23.64 -4.78 8.17
N GLN A 40 -23.08 -4.80 9.37
CA GLN A 40 -22.40 -3.64 9.96
C GLN A 40 -20.94 -3.62 9.50
N VAL A 41 -20.37 -2.44 9.30
CA VAL A 41 -18.96 -2.29 8.90
C VAL A 41 -18.21 -1.46 9.93
N ILE A 42 -17.10 -1.99 10.42
CA ILE A 42 -16.17 -1.32 11.32
C ILE A 42 -14.87 -1.03 10.57
N GLY A 43 -14.55 0.24 10.42
CA GLY A 43 -13.26 0.69 9.93
C GLY A 43 -12.22 0.64 11.06
N LEU A 44 -11.23 -0.22 10.91
CA LEU A 44 -10.11 -0.36 11.83
C LEU A 44 -9.04 0.65 11.42
N ARG A 45 -8.76 1.61 12.29
CA ARG A 45 -7.87 2.72 11.99
C ARG A 45 -6.41 2.33 12.21
N ARG A 46 -5.49 2.98 11.47
CA ARG A 46 -4.04 2.75 11.58
C ARG A 46 -3.64 1.28 11.35
N GLY A 47 -4.40 0.56 10.49
CA GLY A 47 -4.10 -0.80 10.11
C GLY A 47 -4.01 -1.76 11.29
N TRP A 48 -3.02 -2.67 11.26
CA TRP A 48 -2.80 -3.62 12.34
C TRP A 48 -2.40 -2.95 13.67
N GLY A 49 -1.72 -1.78 13.60
CA GLY A 49 -1.32 -1.04 14.80
C GLY A 49 -2.51 -0.59 15.63
N GLY A 50 -3.56 -0.07 14.99
CA GLY A 50 -4.75 0.34 15.70
C GLY A 50 -5.50 -0.79 16.38
N ILE A 51 -5.44 -2.00 15.81
CA ILE A 51 -6.07 -3.18 16.43
C ILE A 51 -5.37 -3.58 17.73
N ILE A 52 -4.04 -3.59 17.76
CA ILE A 52 -3.30 -3.94 18.99
C ILE A 52 -3.44 -2.90 20.10
N ASP A 53 -3.75 -1.64 19.72
CA ASP A 53 -3.94 -0.53 20.67
C ASP A 53 -5.34 -0.51 21.32
N ILE A 54 -6.27 -1.37 20.92
CA ILE A 54 -7.63 -1.40 21.47
C ILE A 54 -7.60 -1.81 22.94
N ILE A 55 -8.20 -0.99 23.78
CA ILE A 55 -8.46 -1.29 25.18
C ILE A 55 -9.89 -1.83 25.30
N ARG A 56 -10.04 -3.08 25.72
CA ARG A 56 -11.34 -3.78 25.85
C ARG A 56 -12.13 -3.33 27.08
N ASP A 57 -12.35 -2.03 27.16
CA ASP A 57 -13.24 -1.41 28.15
C ASP A 57 -14.28 -0.57 27.42
N PRO A 58 -15.60 -0.85 27.59
CA PRO A 58 -16.66 -0.05 26.96
C PRO A 58 -16.66 1.44 27.33
N LYS A 59 -15.99 1.81 28.44
CA LYS A 59 -15.87 3.20 28.89
C LYS A 59 -14.64 3.89 28.29
N HIS A 60 -13.71 3.15 27.70
CA HIS A 60 -12.50 3.71 27.10
C HIS A 60 -12.81 4.29 25.72
N ASP A 61 -12.27 5.47 25.43
CA ASP A 61 -12.37 6.06 24.09
C ASP A 61 -11.40 5.39 23.10
N ASN A 62 -11.92 4.49 22.30
CA ASN A 62 -11.21 3.81 21.22
C ASN A 62 -11.41 4.46 19.85
N SER A 63 -11.91 5.69 19.76
CA SER A 63 -12.20 6.37 18.48
C SER A 63 -10.97 6.55 17.58
N ASN A 64 -9.77 6.53 18.14
CA ASN A 64 -8.50 6.52 17.41
C ASN A 64 -8.16 5.15 16.79
N ASN A 65 -8.81 4.07 17.24
CA ASN A 65 -8.49 2.69 16.86
C ASN A 65 -9.52 2.11 15.89
N TYR A 66 -10.79 2.47 16.03
CA TYR A 66 -11.84 2.04 15.13
C TYR A 66 -13.01 3.04 15.06
N GLN A 67 -13.83 2.89 14.03
CA GLN A 67 -15.08 3.64 13.88
C GLN A 67 -16.11 2.82 13.09
N VAL A 68 -17.38 2.96 13.43
CA VAL A 68 -18.47 2.39 12.63
C VAL A 68 -18.60 3.19 11.34
N LEU A 69 -18.59 2.49 10.20
CA LEU A 69 -18.69 3.13 8.90
C LEU A 69 -20.15 3.26 8.47
N THR A 70 -20.50 4.44 8.01
CA THR A 70 -21.83 4.75 7.43
C THR A 70 -21.67 5.19 5.98
N GLU A 71 -22.78 5.17 5.22
CA GLU A 71 -22.79 5.68 3.84
C GLU A 71 -22.31 7.13 3.77
N GLU A 72 -22.67 7.97 4.73
CA GLU A 72 -22.23 9.37 4.77
C GLU A 72 -20.72 9.51 4.90
N ILE A 73 -20.11 8.79 5.84
CA ILE A 73 -18.65 8.82 6.07
C ILE A 73 -17.91 8.41 4.81
N VAL A 74 -18.26 7.26 4.24
CA VAL A 74 -17.52 6.72 3.09
C VAL A 74 -17.81 7.47 1.78
N ASN A 75 -18.98 8.10 1.63
CA ASN A 75 -19.25 8.99 0.50
C ASN A 75 -18.37 10.22 0.49
N ARG A 76 -18.15 10.81 1.65
CA ARG A 76 -17.30 12.00 1.79
C ARG A 76 -15.84 11.66 1.48
N ALA A 77 -15.34 10.54 2.00
CA ALA A 77 -13.95 10.09 1.80
C ALA A 77 -13.69 9.45 0.43
N GLY A 78 -14.67 8.77 -0.16
CA GLY A 78 -14.49 7.89 -1.33
C GLY A 78 -14.05 8.57 -2.63
N ARG A 79 -13.91 9.90 -2.64
CA ARG A 79 -13.42 10.68 -3.80
C ARG A 79 -12.08 11.35 -3.53
N THR A 80 -11.47 11.09 -2.38
CA THR A 80 -10.16 11.62 -1.99
C THR A 80 -9.08 10.57 -2.10
N GLY A 81 -7.84 10.98 -2.32
CA GLY A 81 -6.68 10.12 -2.23
C GLY A 81 -6.39 9.70 -0.78
N GLY A 82 -5.42 8.83 -0.62
CA GLY A 82 -5.04 8.32 0.68
C GLY A 82 -6.04 7.33 1.28
N THR A 83 -5.91 7.13 2.58
CA THR A 83 -6.85 6.35 3.38
C THR A 83 -7.32 7.15 4.60
N PHE A 84 -8.62 7.38 4.73
CA PHE A 84 -9.18 8.07 5.90
C PHE A 84 -9.16 7.20 7.16
N LEU A 85 -8.94 5.90 7.02
CA LEU A 85 -8.71 5.00 8.14
C LEU A 85 -7.27 5.06 8.66
N HIS A 86 -6.39 5.81 7.99
CA HIS A 86 -4.95 5.79 8.22
C HIS A 86 -4.35 4.38 8.03
N THR A 87 -3.03 4.31 8.05
CA THR A 87 -2.31 3.06 7.81
C THR A 87 -1.17 2.89 8.81
N SER A 88 -0.67 1.68 8.95
CA SER A 88 0.60 1.39 9.62
C SER A 88 1.32 0.26 8.92
N ARG A 89 2.61 0.12 9.21
CA ARG A 89 3.44 -1.02 8.81
C ARG A 89 3.66 -1.99 9.97
N THR A 90 2.81 -1.93 10.99
CA THR A 90 2.90 -2.79 12.17
C THR A 90 2.72 -4.26 11.77
N ARG A 91 3.62 -5.10 12.25
CA ARG A 91 3.52 -6.57 12.15
C ARG A 91 3.19 -7.14 13.54
N PRO A 92 1.93 -7.48 13.83
CA PRO A 92 1.56 -7.92 15.18
C PRO A 92 2.28 -9.18 15.66
N SER A 93 2.73 -10.03 14.75
CA SER A 93 3.54 -11.20 15.08
C SER A 93 4.99 -10.88 15.48
N HIS A 94 5.46 -9.64 15.29
CA HIS A 94 6.86 -9.22 15.55
C HIS A 94 6.91 -7.76 16.01
N VAL A 95 6.29 -7.47 17.16
CA VAL A 95 6.26 -6.12 17.73
C VAL A 95 7.48 -5.91 18.62
N LYS A 96 8.32 -4.92 18.30
CA LYS A 96 9.46 -4.56 19.15
C LYS A 96 8.98 -4.12 20.53
N LYS A 97 9.75 -4.39 21.58
CA LYS A 97 9.43 -4.01 22.96
C LYS A 97 9.06 -2.53 23.11
N SER A 98 9.74 -1.65 22.41
CA SER A 98 9.47 -0.20 22.41
C SER A 98 8.13 0.19 21.77
N ALA A 99 7.57 -0.67 20.92
CA ALA A 99 6.33 -0.45 20.19
C ALA A 99 5.12 -1.21 20.79
N VAL A 100 5.33 -1.94 21.87
CA VAL A 100 4.24 -2.59 22.61
C VAL A 100 3.35 -1.52 23.25
N PRO A 101 2.00 -1.57 23.07
CA PRO A 101 1.07 -0.66 23.70
C PRO A 101 1.23 -0.61 25.23
N GLU A 102 1.06 0.56 25.82
CA GLU A 102 1.31 0.79 27.26
C GLU A 102 0.56 -0.20 28.16
N HIS A 103 -0.72 -0.49 27.83
CA HIS A 103 -1.57 -1.39 28.59
C HIS A 103 -1.17 -2.87 28.46
N LEU A 104 -0.24 -3.21 27.56
CA LEU A 104 0.26 -4.57 27.33
C LEU A 104 1.72 -4.76 27.77
N LYS A 105 2.43 -3.69 28.12
CA LYS A 105 3.87 -3.75 28.43
C LYS A 105 4.26 -4.71 29.52
N GLU A 106 3.39 -4.91 30.51
CA GLU A 106 3.67 -5.87 31.59
C GLU A 106 3.65 -7.33 31.12
N GLN A 107 2.87 -7.63 30.08
CA GLN A 107 2.69 -8.99 29.55
C GLN A 107 3.70 -9.32 28.45
N TYR A 108 4.17 -8.31 27.69
CA TYR A 108 5.01 -8.47 26.51
C TYR A 108 6.33 -7.72 26.68
N GLN A 109 7.34 -8.40 27.25
CA GLN A 109 8.60 -7.78 27.64
C GLN A 109 9.81 -8.21 26.81
N GLU A 110 9.62 -9.10 25.85
CA GLU A 110 10.67 -9.57 24.96
C GLU A 110 11.08 -8.51 23.94
N GLU A 111 12.29 -8.62 23.39
CA GLU A 111 12.76 -7.69 22.33
C GLU A 111 11.85 -7.73 21.09
N SER A 112 11.25 -8.90 20.79
CA SER A 112 10.24 -9.06 19.74
C SER A 112 9.09 -9.90 20.27
N ASN A 113 7.87 -9.38 20.20
CA ASN A 113 6.68 -9.97 20.81
C ASN A 113 5.64 -10.32 19.76
N ASP A 114 4.99 -11.49 19.90
CA ASP A 114 3.82 -11.86 19.10
C ASP A 114 2.53 -11.43 19.81
N LEU A 115 1.92 -10.35 19.31
CA LEU A 115 0.66 -9.81 19.81
C LEU A 115 -0.56 -10.38 19.07
N THR A 116 -0.41 -11.44 18.29
CA THR A 116 -1.54 -12.10 17.60
C THR A 116 -2.66 -12.52 18.56
N PRO A 117 -2.38 -13.02 19.79
CA PRO A 117 -3.44 -13.33 20.74
C PRO A 117 -4.29 -12.10 21.11
N GLU A 118 -3.68 -10.90 21.19
CA GLU A 118 -4.42 -9.68 21.49
C GLU A 118 -5.24 -9.20 20.29
N VAL A 119 -4.72 -9.35 19.07
CA VAL A 119 -5.49 -9.10 17.84
C VAL A 119 -6.75 -9.95 17.81
N LEU A 120 -6.64 -11.25 18.07
CA LEU A 120 -7.80 -12.16 18.06
C LEU A 120 -8.84 -11.77 19.12
N LYS A 121 -8.40 -11.47 20.37
CA LYS A 121 -9.29 -11.00 21.44
C LYS A 121 -9.97 -9.68 21.08
N ASN A 122 -9.27 -8.77 20.39
CA ASN A 122 -9.81 -7.48 19.99
C ASN A 122 -10.83 -7.60 18.84
N LEU A 123 -10.58 -8.51 17.89
CA LEU A 123 -11.56 -8.82 16.84
C LEU A 123 -12.84 -9.45 17.42
N ASP A 124 -12.71 -10.38 18.38
CA ASP A 124 -13.82 -11.00 19.09
C ASP A 124 -14.60 -9.95 19.90
N TRP A 125 -13.90 -9.10 20.66
CA TRP A 125 -14.52 -8.03 21.44
C TRP A 125 -15.32 -7.03 20.61
N LEU A 126 -14.87 -6.75 19.36
CA LEU A 126 -15.60 -5.94 18.38
C LEU A 126 -16.72 -6.71 17.68
N GLY A 127 -16.82 -8.03 17.89
CA GLY A 127 -17.79 -8.92 17.24
C GLY A 127 -17.56 -9.05 15.72
N ILE A 128 -16.32 -8.96 15.26
CA ILE A 128 -15.97 -9.02 13.82
C ILE A 128 -16.06 -10.46 13.33
N ASP A 129 -17.02 -10.74 12.44
CA ASP A 129 -17.20 -12.04 11.80
C ASP A 129 -16.32 -12.24 10.57
N TYR A 130 -16.03 -11.16 9.85
CA TYR A 130 -15.26 -11.17 8.61
C TYR A 130 -14.25 -10.01 8.64
N LEU A 131 -13.04 -10.25 8.17
CA LEU A 131 -11.99 -9.25 8.12
C LEU A 131 -11.54 -9.00 6.68
N ILE A 132 -11.49 -7.74 6.28
CA ILE A 132 -11.07 -7.32 4.94
C ILE A 132 -9.82 -6.42 5.06
N PRO A 133 -8.60 -7.01 5.08
CA PRO A 133 -7.38 -6.24 4.97
C PRO A 133 -7.14 -5.79 3.52
N ILE A 134 -6.83 -4.50 3.35
CA ILE A 134 -6.39 -3.91 2.08
C ILE A 134 -4.91 -3.57 2.22
N GLY A 135 -4.03 -4.24 1.48
CA GLY A 135 -2.60 -4.02 1.67
C GLY A 135 -1.71 -4.67 0.63
N GLY A 136 -0.43 -4.44 0.75
CA GLY A 136 0.62 -5.16 0.05
C GLY A 136 0.95 -6.49 0.74
N ASP A 137 2.00 -7.15 0.28
CA ASP A 137 2.40 -8.48 0.72
C ASP A 137 2.50 -8.62 2.25
N ASP A 138 3.16 -7.71 2.93
CA ASP A 138 3.31 -7.72 4.40
C ASP A 138 1.96 -7.68 5.14
N THR A 139 1.02 -6.88 4.65
CA THR A 139 -0.31 -6.77 5.27
C THR A 139 -1.14 -8.01 5.03
N LEU A 140 -1.06 -8.55 3.82
CA LEU A 140 -1.85 -9.70 3.41
C LEU A 140 -1.30 -11.02 3.98
N SER A 141 0.02 -11.17 4.10
CA SER A 141 0.64 -12.34 4.73
C SER A 141 0.22 -12.48 6.20
N TYR A 142 0.10 -11.38 6.93
CA TYR A 142 -0.47 -11.42 8.27
C TYR A 142 -1.98 -11.78 8.26
N GLY A 143 -2.72 -11.38 7.23
CA GLY A 143 -4.10 -11.84 7.01
C GLY A 143 -4.19 -13.36 6.82
N VAL A 144 -3.21 -13.97 6.11
CA VAL A 144 -3.10 -15.44 5.98
C VAL A 144 -2.87 -16.09 7.35
N ARG A 145 -2.00 -15.51 8.19
CA ARG A 145 -1.80 -16.00 9.57
C ARG A 145 -3.12 -15.98 10.34
N LEU A 146 -3.88 -14.89 10.30
CA LEU A 146 -5.17 -14.82 10.99
C LEU A 146 -6.19 -15.82 10.44
N TYR A 147 -6.17 -16.08 9.14
CA TYR A 147 -7.00 -17.14 8.55
C TYR A 147 -6.66 -18.53 9.13
N GLN A 148 -5.39 -18.83 9.32
CA GLN A 148 -4.94 -20.07 9.96
C GLN A 148 -5.37 -20.17 11.42
N GLU A 149 -5.54 -19.04 12.10
CA GLU A 149 -6.08 -18.95 13.48
C GLU A 149 -7.64 -18.96 13.50
N GLY A 150 -8.30 -19.14 12.35
CA GLY A 150 -9.75 -19.29 12.24
C GLY A 150 -10.54 -18.01 11.91
N VAL A 151 -9.88 -16.87 11.71
CA VAL A 151 -10.54 -15.63 11.27
C VAL A 151 -10.95 -15.74 9.80
N LYS A 152 -12.17 -15.37 9.45
CA LYS A 152 -12.63 -15.33 8.05
C LYS A 152 -12.07 -14.08 7.37
N VAL A 153 -11.07 -14.24 6.52
CA VAL A 153 -10.34 -13.15 5.87
C VAL A 153 -10.62 -13.14 4.36
N ILE A 154 -10.88 -11.94 3.81
CA ILE A 154 -10.93 -11.67 2.38
C ILE A 154 -9.95 -10.54 2.10
N ALA A 155 -8.79 -10.86 1.52
CA ALA A 155 -7.72 -9.92 1.25
C ALA A 155 -7.97 -9.12 -0.05
N ILE A 156 -7.68 -7.81 -0.01
CA ILE A 156 -7.70 -6.95 -1.21
C ILE A 156 -6.28 -6.48 -1.48
N PRO A 157 -5.64 -6.95 -2.58
CA PRO A 157 -4.27 -6.57 -2.90
C PRO A 157 -4.20 -5.12 -3.39
N LYS A 158 -3.28 -4.36 -2.82
CA LYS A 158 -2.95 -2.99 -3.23
C LYS A 158 -1.45 -2.80 -3.22
N THR A 159 -0.92 -2.31 -4.31
CA THR A 159 0.45 -1.83 -4.47
C THR A 159 0.56 -1.08 -5.79
N MET A 160 1.49 -0.13 -5.87
CA MET A 160 1.80 0.51 -7.15
C MET A 160 2.71 -0.37 -8.03
N ASP A 161 3.45 -1.30 -7.44
CA ASP A 161 4.43 -2.14 -8.12
C ASP A 161 3.80 -3.33 -8.86
N ASN A 162 2.56 -3.68 -8.51
CA ASN A 162 1.82 -4.84 -9.05
C ASN A 162 2.54 -6.19 -8.83
N ASP A 163 3.19 -6.33 -7.68
CA ASP A 163 4.06 -7.45 -7.32
C ASP A 163 3.42 -8.48 -6.36
N VAL A 164 2.13 -8.31 -6.00
CA VAL A 164 1.41 -9.27 -5.17
C VAL A 164 0.96 -10.46 -6.01
N PRO A 165 1.41 -11.69 -5.71
CA PRO A 165 1.03 -12.87 -6.46
C PRO A 165 -0.47 -13.20 -6.30
N GLY A 166 -1.04 -13.81 -7.33
CA GLY A 166 -2.44 -14.27 -7.33
C GLY A 166 -3.47 -13.24 -7.81
N THR A 167 -3.02 -12.09 -8.29
CA THR A 167 -3.86 -11.10 -8.97
C THR A 167 -3.16 -10.54 -10.21
N ASP A 168 -3.92 -10.21 -11.24
CA ASP A 168 -3.40 -9.56 -12.45
C ASP A 168 -3.14 -8.07 -12.21
N TYR A 169 -3.99 -7.42 -11.41
CA TYR A 169 -3.91 -6.00 -11.11
C TYR A 169 -4.19 -5.71 -9.64
N CYS A 170 -3.24 -5.02 -9.00
CA CYS A 170 -3.42 -4.48 -7.66
C CYS A 170 -4.10 -3.10 -7.71
N ILE A 171 -4.85 -2.77 -6.66
CA ILE A 171 -5.38 -1.41 -6.48
C ILE A 171 -4.20 -0.42 -6.41
N GLY A 172 -4.27 0.62 -7.22
CA GLY A 172 -3.24 1.67 -7.30
C GLY A 172 -2.35 1.59 -8.54
N PHE A 173 -2.07 0.39 -9.04
CA PHE A 173 -1.15 0.16 -10.15
C PHE A 173 -1.51 0.92 -11.44
N SER A 174 -2.70 0.70 -11.98
CA SER A 174 -3.13 1.34 -13.24
C SER A 174 -3.12 2.87 -13.15
N THR A 175 -3.48 3.43 -11.99
CA THR A 175 -3.43 4.86 -11.75
C THR A 175 -1.98 5.34 -11.69
N CYS A 176 -1.08 4.60 -11.05
CA CYS A 176 0.35 4.89 -11.02
C CYS A 176 0.93 4.96 -12.44
N VAL A 177 0.70 3.95 -13.27
CA VAL A 177 1.14 3.93 -14.68
C VAL A 177 0.61 5.15 -15.44
N THR A 178 -0.69 5.44 -15.34
CA THR A 178 -1.31 6.58 -16.03
C THR A 178 -0.71 7.91 -15.58
N ARG A 179 -0.48 8.09 -14.29
CA ARG A 179 0.13 9.32 -13.74
C ARG A 179 1.59 9.46 -14.15
N THR A 180 2.34 8.36 -14.17
CA THR A 180 3.73 8.34 -14.68
C THR A 180 3.77 8.81 -16.13
N ILE A 181 2.88 8.31 -17.01
CA ILE A 181 2.78 8.76 -18.40
C ILE A 181 2.50 10.28 -18.47
N GLN A 182 1.51 10.77 -17.72
CA GLN A 182 1.12 12.18 -17.73
C GLN A 182 2.24 13.09 -17.25
N LEU A 183 2.90 12.74 -16.15
CA LEU A 183 4.00 13.54 -15.58
C LEU A 183 5.23 13.52 -16.52
N THR A 184 5.59 12.35 -17.06
CA THR A 184 6.68 12.23 -18.03
C THR A 184 6.43 13.10 -19.27
N ASN A 185 5.22 13.08 -19.82
CA ASN A 185 4.85 13.92 -20.96
C ASN A 185 4.94 15.42 -20.63
N SER A 186 4.57 15.83 -19.43
CA SER A 186 4.71 17.22 -18.98
C SER A 186 6.17 17.65 -18.90
N LEU A 187 7.05 16.78 -18.41
CA LEU A 187 8.48 17.03 -18.26
C LEU A 187 9.24 17.00 -19.60
N ARG A 188 8.74 16.29 -20.61
CA ARG A 188 9.34 16.25 -21.96
C ARG A 188 9.46 17.63 -22.59
N THR A 189 8.53 18.54 -22.32
CA THR A 189 8.59 19.92 -22.81
C THR A 189 9.84 20.64 -22.33
N ILE A 190 10.19 20.47 -21.05
CA ILE A 190 11.40 21.07 -20.47
C ILE A 190 12.65 20.40 -21.04
N ALA A 191 12.63 19.06 -21.20
CA ALA A 191 13.73 18.32 -21.78
C ALA A 191 14.03 18.80 -23.22
N GLY A 192 12.99 19.01 -24.04
CA GLY A 192 13.12 19.52 -25.41
C GLY A 192 13.62 20.95 -25.46
N SER A 193 13.06 21.86 -24.63
CA SER A 193 13.48 23.26 -24.60
C SER A 193 14.95 23.46 -24.25
N HIS A 194 15.53 22.55 -23.49
CA HIS A 194 16.94 22.62 -23.06
C HIS A 194 17.83 21.58 -23.75
N GLU A 195 17.31 20.82 -24.69
CA GLU A 195 18.02 19.76 -25.41
C GLU A 195 18.70 18.75 -24.45
N ARG A 196 17.96 18.31 -23.42
CA ARG A 196 18.53 17.50 -22.31
C ARG A 196 18.22 16.00 -22.44
N ILE A 197 19.09 15.20 -21.83
CA ILE A 197 18.78 13.84 -21.41
C ILE A 197 18.12 13.96 -20.04
N MET A 198 16.94 13.35 -19.88
CA MET A 198 16.16 13.38 -18.65
C MET A 198 16.06 11.97 -18.09
N ILE A 199 16.42 11.82 -16.82
CA ILE A 199 16.26 10.58 -16.07
C ILE A 199 15.17 10.82 -15.02
N LEU A 200 14.15 9.98 -14.99
CA LEU A 200 13.04 10.03 -14.05
C LEU A 200 13.01 8.73 -13.26
N GLU A 201 13.23 8.83 -11.96
CA GLU A 201 13.03 7.72 -11.04
C GLU A 201 11.54 7.51 -10.79
N VAL A 202 11.11 6.25 -10.82
CA VAL A 202 9.73 5.82 -10.60
C VAL A 202 9.69 4.65 -9.62
N PHE A 203 8.52 4.36 -9.08
CA PHE A 203 8.32 3.19 -8.23
C PHE A 203 8.74 1.90 -8.94
N GLY A 204 8.96 0.86 -8.16
CA GLY A 204 9.36 -0.46 -8.64
C GLY A 204 10.61 -0.96 -7.93
N ARG A 205 10.44 -1.47 -6.69
CA ARG A 205 11.55 -2.00 -5.90
C ARG A 205 12.02 -3.35 -6.44
N TYR A 206 11.08 -4.25 -6.73
CA TYR A 206 11.35 -5.61 -7.20
C TYR A 206 10.69 -5.92 -8.53
N ALA A 207 9.73 -5.11 -8.97
CA ALA A 207 9.02 -5.25 -10.24
C ALA A 207 9.05 -3.94 -11.03
N GLY A 208 9.51 -4.00 -12.28
CA GLY A 208 9.74 -2.83 -13.13
C GLY A 208 8.54 -2.36 -13.95
N PHE A 209 7.32 -2.81 -13.67
CA PHE A 209 6.12 -2.48 -14.45
C PHE A 209 5.85 -0.99 -14.55
N THR A 210 6.13 -0.22 -13.48
CA THR A 210 5.91 1.23 -13.41
C THR A 210 6.87 2.05 -14.28
N ALA A 211 8.03 1.50 -14.65
CA ALA A 211 8.92 2.06 -15.66
C ALA A 211 8.62 1.51 -17.06
N MET A 212 8.41 0.20 -17.17
CA MET A 212 8.26 -0.50 -18.43
C MET A 212 6.98 -0.09 -19.18
N LEU A 213 5.81 -0.14 -18.53
CA LEU A 213 4.54 0.13 -19.21
C LEU A 213 4.39 1.58 -19.71
N PRO A 214 4.78 2.62 -18.95
CA PRO A 214 4.80 3.97 -19.49
C PRO A 214 5.77 4.13 -20.68
N THR A 215 6.92 3.47 -20.64
CA THR A 215 7.87 3.48 -21.77
C THR A 215 7.28 2.80 -23.00
N MET A 216 6.65 1.64 -22.87
CA MET A 216 5.95 0.97 -23.97
C MET A 216 4.79 1.82 -24.52
N ALA A 217 4.14 2.62 -23.68
CA ALA A 217 3.11 3.58 -24.10
C ALA A 217 3.70 4.85 -24.75
N GLY A 218 5.01 4.91 -24.99
CA GLY A 218 5.67 6.02 -25.66
C GLY A 218 5.99 7.26 -24.78
N ALA A 219 5.89 7.14 -23.45
CA ALA A 219 6.21 8.24 -22.54
C ALA A 219 7.74 8.48 -22.45
N ALA A 220 8.55 7.46 -22.60
CA ALA A 220 10.01 7.54 -22.53
C ALA A 220 10.67 6.76 -23.69
N ASN A 221 11.95 7.03 -23.93
CA ASN A 221 12.74 6.35 -24.93
C ASN A 221 13.26 5.00 -24.40
N ARG A 222 13.66 4.97 -23.14
CA ARG A 222 14.27 3.83 -22.45
C ARG A 222 13.67 3.63 -21.08
N CYS A 223 13.70 2.39 -20.58
CA CYS A 223 13.48 2.10 -19.15
C CYS A 223 14.57 1.19 -18.61
N VAL A 224 14.78 1.28 -17.30
CA VAL A 224 15.64 0.41 -16.50
C VAL A 224 14.82 -0.16 -15.40
N ILE A 225 14.85 -1.49 -15.25
CA ILE A 225 13.98 -2.24 -14.34
C ILE A 225 14.81 -3.08 -13.37
N PRO A 226 14.31 -3.40 -12.17
CA PRO A 226 15.08 -4.13 -11.15
C PRO A 226 15.39 -5.58 -11.52
N GLU A 227 14.61 -6.18 -12.42
CA GLU A 227 14.77 -7.58 -12.84
C GLU A 227 16.07 -7.84 -13.62
N TYR A 228 16.64 -6.78 -14.21
CA TYR A 228 17.84 -6.89 -15.02
C TYR A 228 18.87 -5.83 -14.64
N LYS A 229 20.08 -6.24 -14.37
CA LYS A 229 21.21 -5.30 -14.19
C LYS A 229 21.55 -4.63 -15.51
N PHE A 230 21.93 -3.36 -15.46
CA PHE A 230 22.28 -2.58 -16.64
C PHE A 230 23.72 -2.04 -16.57
N GLU A 231 24.32 -1.80 -17.72
CA GLU A 231 25.61 -1.12 -17.87
C GLU A 231 25.35 0.38 -18.04
N ILE A 232 25.96 1.19 -17.20
CA ILE A 232 25.76 2.66 -17.21
C ILE A 232 26.24 3.27 -18.52
N ASP A 233 27.42 2.87 -18.99
CA ASP A 233 28.00 3.40 -20.23
C ASP A 233 27.12 3.07 -21.43
N ARG A 234 26.60 1.83 -21.47
CA ARG A 234 25.68 1.42 -22.53
C ARG A 234 24.36 2.20 -22.51
N LEU A 235 23.80 2.43 -21.35
CA LEU A 235 22.58 3.27 -21.21
C LEU A 235 22.86 4.71 -21.66
N ALA A 236 24.00 5.29 -21.26
CA ALA A 236 24.40 6.64 -21.66
C ALA A 236 24.56 6.76 -23.18
N GLU A 237 25.25 5.81 -23.84
CA GLU A 237 25.37 5.75 -25.31
C GLU A 237 24.01 5.76 -25.99
N LEU A 238 23.09 4.87 -25.56
CA LEU A 238 21.74 4.75 -26.12
C LEU A 238 20.95 6.03 -25.97
N LEU A 239 21.02 6.70 -24.81
CA LEU A 239 20.31 7.96 -24.57
C LEU A 239 20.90 9.13 -25.40
N VAL A 240 22.21 9.15 -25.62
CA VAL A 240 22.87 10.12 -26.50
C VAL A 240 22.45 9.88 -27.96
N GLU A 241 22.36 8.63 -28.38
CA GLU A 241 21.90 8.26 -29.71
C GLU A 241 20.44 8.67 -29.93
N ASP A 242 19.54 8.32 -28.99
CA ASP A 242 18.13 8.70 -29.03
C ASP A 242 17.99 10.24 -29.11
N ARG A 243 18.76 10.98 -28.31
CA ARG A 243 18.77 12.46 -28.35
C ARG A 243 19.24 12.99 -29.71
N LYS A 244 20.26 12.40 -30.34
CA LYS A 244 20.74 12.81 -31.68
C LYS A 244 19.69 12.61 -32.76
N HIS A 245 18.95 11.50 -32.71
CA HIS A 245 17.92 11.18 -33.71
C HIS A 245 16.60 11.94 -33.47
N ASN A 246 16.35 12.42 -32.26
CA ASN A 246 15.16 13.19 -31.95
C ASN A 246 15.27 14.62 -32.55
N PRO A 247 14.33 15.06 -33.38
CA PRO A 247 14.32 16.44 -33.92
C PRO A 247 14.37 17.51 -32.81
N SER A 248 13.74 17.26 -31.68
CA SER A 248 13.75 18.15 -30.49
C SER A 248 14.95 17.95 -29.58
N LYS A 249 15.94 17.14 -29.96
CA LYS A 249 17.24 16.98 -29.28
C LYS A 249 17.17 16.62 -27.81
N TYR A 250 16.20 15.82 -27.40
CA TYR A 250 16.10 15.27 -26.04
C TYR A 250 15.93 13.75 -26.04
N SER A 251 16.20 13.12 -24.91
CA SER A 251 15.80 11.74 -24.62
C SER A 251 15.37 11.60 -23.16
N VAL A 252 14.55 10.60 -22.89
CA VAL A 252 13.99 10.34 -21.55
C VAL A 252 14.19 8.87 -21.21
N ALA A 253 14.67 8.61 -19.99
CA ALA A 253 14.67 7.27 -19.41
C ALA A 253 13.84 7.26 -18.12
N LEU A 254 13.02 6.20 -17.96
CA LEU A 254 12.38 5.87 -16.69
C LEU A 254 13.24 4.81 -15.98
N VAL A 255 13.57 5.05 -14.73
CA VAL A 255 14.41 4.17 -13.91
C VAL A 255 13.63 3.76 -12.68
N SER A 256 13.39 2.46 -12.52
CA SER A 256 12.77 1.94 -11.30
C SER A 256 13.69 2.14 -10.10
N GLU A 257 13.15 2.49 -8.93
CA GLU A 257 13.93 2.73 -7.71
C GLU A 257 14.80 1.54 -7.29
N GLY A 258 14.41 0.32 -7.63
CA GLY A 258 15.16 -0.91 -7.39
C GLY A 258 16.14 -1.31 -8.48
N ALA A 259 16.28 -0.50 -9.55
CA ALA A 259 17.20 -0.82 -10.65
C ALA A 259 18.67 -0.79 -10.19
N MET A 260 19.44 -1.78 -10.64
CA MET A 260 20.85 -1.94 -10.26
C MET A 260 21.73 -1.99 -11.50
N PHE A 261 22.86 -1.30 -11.47
CA PHE A 261 23.89 -1.43 -12.51
C PHE A 261 24.83 -2.60 -12.24
N GLU A 262 25.55 -3.07 -13.26
CA GLU A 262 26.55 -4.13 -13.12
C GLU A 262 27.64 -3.70 -12.16
N GLY A 263 27.96 -4.56 -11.17
CA GLY A 263 28.92 -4.25 -10.09
C GLY A 263 28.38 -3.30 -9.00
N GLY A 264 27.13 -2.83 -9.11
CA GLY A 264 26.48 -2.00 -8.10
C GLY A 264 25.68 -2.80 -7.09
N GLU A 265 25.45 -2.20 -5.94
CA GLU A 265 24.51 -2.66 -4.90
C GLU A 265 23.41 -1.63 -4.75
N MET A 266 22.23 -2.07 -4.28
CA MET A 266 21.14 -1.15 -3.93
C MET A 266 21.61 -0.26 -2.77
N ILE A 267 21.69 1.05 -3.01
CA ILE A 267 22.17 2.01 -2.02
C ILE A 267 20.96 2.66 -1.37
N PHE A 268 20.77 2.38 -0.08
CA PHE A 268 19.85 3.13 0.76
C PHE A 268 20.57 4.30 1.38
N GLN A 269 20.02 5.51 1.33
CA GLN A 269 20.62 6.71 1.93
C GLN A 269 20.83 6.58 3.43
N ASP A 270 19.93 5.90 4.12
CA ASP A 270 20.08 5.54 5.53
C ASP A 270 20.25 4.03 5.68
N ARG A 271 21.38 3.61 6.22
CA ARG A 271 21.63 2.20 6.61
C ARG A 271 20.79 1.76 7.82
N THR A 272 20.12 2.69 8.48
CA THR A 272 19.16 2.41 9.54
C THR A 272 17.80 2.17 8.89
N THR A 273 17.46 0.90 8.74
CA THR A 273 16.07 0.55 8.45
C THR A 273 15.18 1.11 9.55
N ASP A 274 14.03 1.66 9.15
CA ASP A 274 12.98 1.99 10.12
C ASP A 274 12.50 0.71 10.83
N ALA A 275 11.59 0.86 11.79
CA ALA A 275 11.09 -0.29 12.58
C ALA A 275 10.45 -1.41 11.72
N TYR A 276 10.37 -1.21 10.42
CA TYR A 276 9.61 -2.03 9.46
C TYR A 276 10.45 -2.52 8.27
N GLY A 277 11.75 -2.28 8.25
CA GLY A 277 12.72 -2.78 7.26
C GLY A 277 12.91 -1.88 6.07
#